data_ac71b227ab46889b30d6df7447eb7c21
#
_entry.id   ac71b227ab46889b30d6df7447eb7c21
#
_cell.length_a   1.000
_cell.length_b   1.000
_cell.length_c   1.000
_cell.angle_alpha   90.00
_cell.angle_beta   90.00
_cell.angle_gamma   90.00
#
_symmetry.space_group_name_H-M   'P 1'
#
loop_
_entity.id
_entity.type
_entity.pdbx_description
1 polymer ?
#
loop_
_entity_poly.entity_id
_entity_poly.type
_entity_poly.pdbx_seq_one_letter_code
_entity_poly.pdbx_strand_id
1 'polypeptide(L)' 'MASIKELELKKKRAVENEDYDLAKDIKDEIDRLKSISIQISSLEERKQ' A
#
# COMPACT_ATOMS: atom_id res chain seq x y z
N MET A 1 -7.24 -10.72 -10.03
CA MET A 1 -6.94 -10.34 -8.79
C MET A 1 -5.86 -9.36 -8.72
N ALA A 2 -5.97 -8.34 -7.97
CA ALA A 2 -4.94 -7.34 -7.86
C ALA A 2 -3.92 -7.78 -6.87
N SER A 3 -2.67 -7.63 -7.18
CA SER A 3 -1.63 -8.00 -6.25
C SER A 3 -0.91 -6.72 -5.88
N ILE A 4 -0.12 -6.77 -4.86
CA ILE A 4 0.61 -5.60 -4.41
C ILE A 4 1.51 -5.09 -5.53
N LYS A 5 2.08 -6.00 -6.31
CA LYS A 5 2.91 -5.59 -7.37
C LYS A 5 2.16 -4.77 -8.39
N GLU A 6 0.95 -5.15 -8.71
CA GLU A 6 0.18 -4.41 -9.65
C GLU A 6 -0.22 -3.07 -9.08
N LEU A 7 -0.53 -3.02 -7.80
CA LEU A 7 -0.89 -1.77 -7.17
C LEU A 7 0.30 -0.83 -7.16
N GLU A 8 1.48 -1.36 -6.97
CA GLU A 8 2.66 -0.53 -6.98
C GLU A 8 2.90 0.07 -8.35
N LEU A 9 2.62 -0.70 -9.38
CA LEU A 9 2.78 -0.19 -10.72
C LEU A 9 1.78 0.92 -10.98
N LYS A 10 0.56 0.73 -10.54
CA LYS A 10 -0.45 1.74 -10.74
C LYS A 10 -0.09 2.99 -9.96
N LYS A 11 0.44 2.83 -8.78
CA LYS A 11 0.82 3.97 -7.98
C LYS A 11 1.92 4.74 -8.70
N LYS A 12 2.89 4.03 -9.26
CA LYS A 12 3.97 4.68 -9.94
C LYS A 12 3.45 5.50 -11.13
N ARG A 13 2.51 4.93 -11.87
CA ARG A 13 1.97 5.65 -13.00
C ARG A 13 1.21 6.86 -12.55
N ALA A 14 0.47 6.74 -11.47
CA ALA A 14 -0.28 7.86 -10.97
C ALA A 14 0.67 9.01 -10.60
N VAL A 15 1.78 8.68 -9.98
CA VAL A 15 2.73 9.70 -9.61
C VAL A 15 3.34 10.35 -10.85
N GLU A 16 3.64 9.55 -11.85
CA GLU A 16 4.21 10.09 -13.06
C GLU A 16 3.25 11.02 -13.75
N ASN A 17 1.97 10.80 -13.62
CA ASN A 17 0.99 11.66 -14.23
C ASN A 17 0.60 12.77 -13.27
N GLU A 18 1.27 12.85 -12.12
CA GLU A 18 0.98 13.85 -11.13
C GLU A 18 -0.44 13.69 -10.59
N ASP A 19 -0.93 12.47 -10.58
CA ASP A 19 -2.25 12.18 -10.11
C ASP A 19 -2.11 11.77 -8.65
N TYR A 20 -1.80 12.70 -7.79
CA TYR A 20 -1.48 12.38 -6.42
C TYR A 20 -2.66 11.83 -5.63
N ASP A 21 -3.85 12.22 -5.99
CA ASP A 21 -5.01 11.71 -5.30
C ASP A 21 -5.14 10.20 -5.54
N LEU A 22 -4.93 9.80 -6.78
CA LEU A 22 -5.02 8.40 -7.09
C LEU A 22 -3.86 7.65 -6.45
N ALA A 23 -2.68 8.24 -6.47
CA ALA A 23 -1.53 7.58 -5.87
C ALA A 23 -1.76 7.36 -4.39
N LYS A 24 -2.40 8.30 -3.74
CA LYS A 24 -2.66 8.18 -2.33
C LYS A 24 -3.64 7.06 -2.07
N ASP A 25 -4.66 6.93 -2.90
CA ASP A 25 -5.63 5.86 -2.74
C ASP A 25 -4.96 4.52 -2.91
N ILE A 26 -4.10 4.40 -3.90
CA ILE A 26 -3.44 3.14 -4.17
C ILE A 26 -2.51 2.81 -3.01
N LYS A 27 -1.84 3.80 -2.48
CA LYS A 27 -0.95 3.56 -1.37
C LYS A 27 -1.73 3.03 -0.18
N ASP A 28 -2.90 3.57 0.05
CA ASP A 28 -3.73 3.11 1.13
C ASP A 28 -4.10 1.66 0.95
N GLU A 29 -4.41 1.27 -0.26
CA GLU A 29 -4.74 -0.09 -0.52
C GLU A 29 -3.57 -1.00 -0.27
N ILE A 30 -2.39 -0.61 -0.69
CA ILE A 30 -1.21 -1.39 -0.46
C ILE A 30 -1.00 -1.56 1.04
N ASP A 31 -1.15 -0.49 1.79
CA ASP A 31 -0.97 -0.53 3.21
C ASP A 31 -1.97 -1.49 3.86
N ARG A 32 -3.20 -1.48 3.41
CA ARG A 32 -4.18 -2.34 3.94
C ARG A 32 -3.83 -3.78 3.72
N LEU A 33 -3.39 -4.13 2.53
CA LEU A 33 -3.02 -5.49 2.23
C LEU A 33 -1.84 -5.92 3.08
N LYS A 34 -0.89 -5.04 3.28
CA LYS A 34 0.25 -5.38 4.08
C LYS A 34 -0.14 -5.51 5.54
N SER A 35 -1.02 -4.68 5.97
CA SER A 35 -1.43 -4.69 7.35
C SER A 35 -2.09 -5.99 7.71
N ILE A 36 -2.86 -6.53 6.83
CA ILE A 36 -3.51 -7.78 7.08
C ILE A 36 -2.49 -8.87 7.31
N SER A 37 -1.43 -8.86 6.58
CA SER A 37 -0.41 -9.85 6.73
C SER A 37 0.39 -9.64 7.98
N ILE A 38 0.69 -8.43 8.32
CA ILE A 38 1.51 -8.14 9.45
C ILE A 38 0.77 -8.14 10.74
N GLN A 39 -0.51 -8.08 10.70
CA GLN A 39 -1.28 -8.02 11.89
C GLN A 39 -0.88 -8.98 12.96
N ILE A 40 -0.52 -10.14 12.61
CA ILE A 40 -0.14 -11.12 13.56
C ILE A 40 1.05 -10.77 14.36
N SER A 41 2.06 -10.28 13.75
CA SER A 41 3.25 -9.97 14.46
C SER A 41 3.28 -8.57 14.96
N SER A 42 2.34 -7.79 14.68
CA SER A 42 2.44 -6.42 15.07
C SER A 42 2.33 -6.26 16.55
N LEU A 43 1.93 -7.29 17.29
CA LEU A 43 1.85 -7.19 18.59
C LEU A 43 3.05 -6.84 19.23
N GLU A 44 4.10 -7.38 18.97
CA GLU A 44 5.26 -7.12 19.65
C GLU A 44 5.98 -6.03 19.16
N GLU A 45 5.73 -5.48 18.26
CA GLU A 45 6.47 -4.45 17.80
C GLU A 45 6.13 -3.22 18.27
N ARG A 46 5.33 -3.01 18.95
CA ARG A 46 5.03 -1.81 19.27
C ARG A 46 5.94 -1.17 20.01
N LYS A 47 6.76 -1.52 20.45
CA LYS A 47 7.57 -0.92 21.20
C LYS A 47 8.29 -0.01 20.63
N GLN A 48 8.50 0.33 20.04
CA GLN A 48 9.28 1.16 19.52
C GLN A 48 9.12 2.19 19.63
#